data_d380d3afea3332a8e05ed57d00b14b95
#
_entry.id   d380d3afea3332a8e05ed57d00b14b95
#
_cell.length_a   1.000
_cell.length_b   1.000
_cell.length_c   1.000
_cell.angle_alpha   90.00
_cell.angle_beta   90.00
_cell.angle_gamma   90.00
#
_symmetry.space_group_name_H-M   'P 1'
#
loop_
_entity.id
_entity.type
_entity.pdbx_description
1 polymer ?
#
loop_
_entity_poly.entity_id
_entity_poly.type
_entity_poly.pdbx_seq_one_letter_code
_entity_poly.pdbx_strand_id
1 'polypeptide(L)'
;MASVMKSTLLLLAAVFALGLSASAQPTLPSADAVMTQAKTRAAAEHKNILLVFSASWCGPCKMFEAFLDDPKAGPIMNKFFVTARLDVGERPADKLHADSPGAEAPRASLNGAEAGYPFLVMLDPAGKPIVNSFCPASLKCDPAGENIGYPATPPEIAWFMQMLRQAAPALSPKEADALQSWLSQRGRS
;
A
#
# COMPACT_ATOMS: atom_id res chain seq x y z
N MET A 1 37.75 -51.52 64.82
CA MET A 1 37.12 -50.19 64.93
C MET A 1 36.85 -49.69 63.53
N ALA A 2 35.67 -49.90 63.00
CA ALA A 2 35.30 -49.62 61.62
C ALA A 2 34.48 -48.36 61.58
N SER A 3 34.97 -47.34 60.90
CA SER A 3 34.22 -46.12 60.60
C SER A 3 33.50 -46.23 59.24
N VAL A 4 32.17 -46.22 59.25
CA VAL A 4 31.36 -46.31 58.07
C VAL A 4 31.16 -44.88 57.53
N MET A 5 31.75 -44.59 56.37
CA MET A 5 31.51 -43.37 55.62
C MET A 5 30.29 -43.57 54.76
N LYS A 6 29.21 -42.83 55.04
CA LYS A 6 28.00 -42.76 54.23
C LYS A 6 28.21 -41.74 53.10
N SER A 7 28.34 -42.23 51.86
CA SER A 7 28.33 -41.40 50.67
C SER A 7 26.88 -40.99 50.35
N THR A 8 26.59 -39.72 50.48
CA THR A 8 25.31 -39.13 50.07
C THR A 8 25.43 -38.73 48.61
N LEU A 9 24.72 -39.45 47.75
CA LEU A 9 24.65 -39.17 46.32
C LEU A 9 23.63 -38.05 46.08
N LEU A 10 24.09 -36.87 45.75
CA LEU A 10 23.26 -35.73 45.33
C LEU A 10 22.94 -35.88 43.85
N LEU A 11 21.68 -36.25 43.52
CA LEU A 11 21.13 -36.21 42.20
C LEU A 11 20.76 -34.74 41.84
N LEU A 12 21.59 -34.09 41.03
CA LEU A 12 21.19 -32.82 40.37
C LEU A 12 20.27 -33.14 39.19
N ALA A 13 18.98 -32.89 39.36
CA ALA A 13 18.01 -32.88 38.26
C ALA A 13 18.13 -31.52 37.53
N ALA A 14 18.88 -31.52 36.40
CA ALA A 14 18.89 -30.38 35.50
C ALA A 14 17.55 -30.32 34.72
N VAL A 15 16.66 -29.44 35.12
CA VAL A 15 15.44 -29.13 34.37
C VAL A 15 15.85 -28.29 33.16
N PHE A 16 15.95 -28.94 31.99
CA PHE A 16 16.16 -28.27 30.71
C PHE A 16 14.83 -27.67 30.26
N ALA A 17 14.60 -26.39 30.63
CA ALA A 17 13.45 -25.63 30.11
C ALA A 17 13.71 -25.33 28.63
N LEU A 18 13.16 -26.17 27.74
CA LEU A 18 13.04 -25.81 26.32
C LEU A 18 12.07 -24.64 26.22
N GLY A 19 12.63 -23.43 26.13
CA GLY A 19 11.85 -22.26 25.72
C GLY A 19 11.40 -22.46 24.28
N LEU A 20 10.11 -22.76 24.08
CA LEU A 20 9.46 -22.63 22.77
C LEU A 20 9.50 -21.15 22.40
N SER A 21 10.50 -20.74 21.64
CA SER A 21 10.46 -19.47 20.92
C SER A 21 9.35 -19.59 19.87
N ALA A 22 8.17 -19.10 20.18
CA ALA A 22 7.12 -18.89 19.19
C ALA A 22 7.70 -17.91 18.17
N SER A 23 8.03 -18.40 16.97
CA SER A 23 8.36 -17.54 15.85
C SER A 23 7.12 -16.73 15.52
N ALA A 24 7.08 -15.46 15.98
CA ALA A 24 6.05 -14.52 15.55
C ALA A 24 6.20 -14.38 14.03
N GLN A 25 5.19 -14.81 13.29
CA GLN A 25 5.12 -14.51 11.86
C GLN A 25 5.15 -12.99 11.70
N PRO A 26 5.89 -12.44 10.72
CA PRO A 26 5.87 -11.02 10.48
C PRO A 26 4.43 -10.60 10.14
N THR A 27 3.78 -9.94 11.08
CA THR A 27 2.48 -9.34 10.85
C THR A 27 2.68 -8.07 10.04
N LEU A 28 1.89 -7.89 8.98
CA LEU A 28 1.86 -6.62 8.26
C LEU A 28 1.53 -5.47 9.23
N PRO A 29 2.10 -4.27 9.00
CA PRO A 29 1.73 -3.11 9.80
C PRO A 29 0.24 -2.82 9.65
N SER A 30 -0.41 -2.40 10.74
CA SER A 30 -1.82 -2.02 10.69
C SER A 30 -2.04 -0.79 9.81
N ALA A 31 -3.26 -0.62 9.30
CA ALA A 31 -3.64 0.57 8.53
C ALA A 31 -3.34 1.87 9.30
N ASP A 32 -3.60 1.90 10.60
CA ASP A 32 -3.28 3.05 11.45
C ASP A 32 -1.78 3.35 11.51
N ALA A 33 -0.95 2.32 11.63
CA ALA A 33 0.51 2.48 11.64
C ALA A 33 1.02 3.00 10.29
N VAL A 34 0.54 2.44 9.18
CA VAL A 34 0.89 2.88 7.81
C VAL A 34 0.48 4.34 7.61
N MET A 35 -0.76 4.68 7.97
CA MET A 35 -1.28 6.04 7.80
C MET A 35 -0.59 7.05 8.72
N THR A 36 -0.26 6.69 9.94
CA THR A 36 0.50 7.55 10.86
C THR A 36 1.88 7.85 10.30
N GLN A 37 2.59 6.83 9.81
CA GLN A 37 3.89 7.01 9.18
C GLN A 37 3.79 7.87 7.91
N ALA A 38 2.80 7.62 7.06
CA ALA A 38 2.59 8.38 5.83
C ALA A 38 2.33 9.87 6.12
N LYS A 39 1.46 10.19 7.07
CA LYS A 39 1.18 11.57 7.49
C LYS A 39 2.41 12.26 8.05
N THR A 40 3.15 11.60 8.93
CA THR A 40 4.39 12.14 9.51
C THR A 40 5.40 12.48 8.43
N ARG A 41 5.62 11.55 7.49
CA ARG A 41 6.53 11.79 6.36
C ARG A 41 6.02 12.88 5.42
N ALA A 42 4.75 12.85 5.07
CA ALA A 42 4.15 13.82 4.17
C ALA A 42 4.26 15.25 4.73
N ALA A 43 4.00 15.44 6.02
CA ALA A 43 4.17 16.72 6.70
C ALA A 43 5.64 17.17 6.70
N ALA A 44 6.58 16.30 7.02
CA ALA A 44 8.02 16.62 7.07
C ALA A 44 8.60 16.92 5.68
N GLU A 45 8.12 16.23 4.64
CA GLU A 45 8.61 16.35 3.27
C GLU A 45 7.79 17.36 2.43
N HIS A 46 6.77 18.00 3.00
CA HIS A 46 5.84 18.91 2.31
C HIS A 46 5.19 18.28 1.07
N LYS A 47 4.77 17.01 1.20
CA LYS A 47 4.16 16.23 0.13
C LYS A 47 2.74 15.83 0.50
N ASN A 48 1.96 15.47 -0.49
CA ASN A 48 0.68 14.81 -0.30
C ASN A 48 0.88 13.28 -0.15
N ILE A 49 -0.18 12.55 0.15
CA ILE A 49 -0.15 11.09 0.30
C ILE A 49 -0.86 10.47 -0.91
N LEU A 50 -0.22 9.50 -1.54
CA LEU A 50 -0.86 8.57 -2.48
C LEU A 50 -1.17 7.28 -1.71
N LEU A 51 -2.42 7.12 -1.31
CA LEU A 51 -2.90 5.91 -0.66
C LEU A 51 -3.38 4.92 -1.72
N VAL A 52 -2.82 3.70 -1.67
CA VAL A 52 -3.09 2.63 -2.61
C VAL A 52 -3.66 1.43 -1.85
N PHE A 53 -4.88 1.05 -2.14
CA PHE A 53 -5.45 -0.23 -1.71
C PHE A 53 -5.17 -1.28 -2.78
N SER A 54 -4.54 -2.37 -2.41
CA SER A 54 -3.94 -3.34 -3.32
C SER A 54 -4.12 -4.76 -2.80
N ALA A 55 -3.95 -5.76 -3.67
CA ALA A 55 -3.88 -7.17 -3.29
C ALA A 55 -2.73 -7.85 -4.05
N SER A 56 -2.09 -8.84 -3.44
CA SER A 56 -0.92 -9.53 -3.99
C SER A 56 -1.20 -10.24 -5.32
N TRP A 57 -2.42 -10.74 -5.49
CA TRP A 57 -2.88 -11.45 -6.69
C TRP A 57 -3.34 -10.51 -7.82
N CYS A 58 -3.43 -9.20 -7.56
CA CYS A 58 -4.01 -8.22 -8.48
C CYS A 58 -3.00 -7.83 -9.58
N GLY A 59 -3.28 -8.21 -10.83
CA GLY A 59 -2.45 -7.84 -11.99
C GLY A 59 -2.32 -6.33 -12.21
N PRO A 60 -3.43 -5.57 -12.28
CA PRO A 60 -3.40 -4.11 -12.40
C PRO A 60 -2.64 -3.42 -11.27
N CYS A 61 -2.64 -3.98 -10.05
CA CYS A 61 -1.86 -3.45 -8.92
C CYS A 61 -0.35 -3.54 -9.20
N LYS A 62 0.10 -4.68 -9.73
CA LYS A 62 1.51 -4.87 -10.12
C LYS A 62 1.94 -3.92 -11.25
N MET A 63 1.02 -3.62 -12.18
CA MET A 63 1.28 -2.61 -13.22
C MET A 63 1.43 -1.22 -12.61
N PHE A 64 0.62 -0.88 -11.60
CA PHE A 64 0.72 0.40 -10.91
C PHE A 64 2.00 0.49 -10.05
N GLU A 65 2.39 -0.60 -9.40
CA GLU A 65 3.70 -0.69 -8.72
C GLU A 65 4.85 -0.47 -9.70
N ALA A 66 4.83 -1.15 -10.84
CA ALA A 66 5.84 -0.96 -11.88
C ALA A 66 5.90 0.48 -12.43
N PHE A 67 4.78 1.20 -12.43
CA PHE A 67 4.75 2.64 -12.73
C PHE A 67 5.46 3.47 -11.65
N LEU A 68 5.21 3.17 -10.38
CA LEU A 68 5.83 3.89 -9.26
C LEU A 68 7.33 3.57 -9.12
N ASP A 69 7.76 2.39 -9.52
CA ASP A 69 9.15 1.93 -9.46
C ASP A 69 9.96 2.28 -10.71
N ASP A 70 9.30 2.78 -11.77
CA ASP A 70 9.96 3.13 -13.01
C ASP A 70 10.98 4.28 -12.82
N PRO A 71 12.19 4.19 -13.37
CA PRO A 71 13.24 5.19 -13.18
C PRO A 71 12.92 6.58 -13.75
N LYS A 72 11.89 6.71 -14.60
CA LYS A 72 11.43 7.99 -15.14
C LYS A 72 10.17 8.49 -14.42
N ALA A 73 9.17 7.62 -14.19
CA ALA A 73 7.92 7.99 -13.59
C ALA A 73 8.02 8.09 -12.05
N GLY A 74 8.67 7.13 -11.41
CA GLY A 74 8.80 7.06 -9.96
C GLY A 74 9.38 8.32 -9.31
N PRO A 75 10.50 8.87 -9.76
CA PRO A 75 11.04 10.12 -9.21
C PRO A 75 10.08 11.31 -9.31
N ILE A 76 9.28 11.40 -10.39
CA ILE A 76 8.27 12.45 -10.52
C ILE A 76 7.17 12.26 -9.47
N MET A 77 6.63 11.05 -9.34
CA MET A 77 5.62 10.74 -8.32
C MET A 77 6.13 11.00 -6.91
N ASN A 78 7.33 10.52 -6.59
CA ASN A 78 7.98 10.68 -5.30
C ASN A 78 8.31 12.14 -4.93
N LYS A 79 8.41 13.05 -5.92
CA LYS A 79 8.58 14.47 -5.66
C LYS A 79 7.35 15.08 -4.97
N PHE A 80 6.15 14.60 -5.29
CA PHE A 80 4.89 15.19 -4.83
C PHE A 80 4.16 14.34 -3.78
N PHE A 81 4.43 13.04 -3.73
CA PHE A 81 3.69 12.11 -2.90
C PHE A 81 4.58 11.24 -2.03
N VAL A 82 4.10 10.99 -0.82
CA VAL A 82 4.48 9.83 -0.02
C VAL A 82 3.49 8.72 -0.36
N THR A 83 3.95 7.61 -0.91
CA THR A 83 3.08 6.45 -1.18
C THR A 83 2.86 5.66 0.11
N ALA A 84 1.60 5.40 0.42
CA ALA A 84 1.13 4.49 1.46
C ALA A 84 0.35 3.35 0.80
N ARG A 85 0.69 2.10 1.12
CA ARG A 85 0.00 0.92 0.59
C ARG A 85 -0.70 0.18 1.72
N LEU A 86 -1.92 -0.23 1.48
CA LEU A 86 -2.70 -1.11 2.33
C LEU A 86 -3.13 -2.33 1.50
N ASP A 87 -2.73 -3.51 1.96
CA ASP A 87 -3.16 -4.76 1.34
C ASP A 87 -4.55 -5.13 1.84
N VAL A 88 -5.46 -5.42 0.93
CA VAL A 88 -6.87 -5.72 1.20
C VAL A 88 -7.39 -6.77 0.20
N GLY A 89 -8.34 -7.59 0.63
CA GLY A 89 -8.94 -8.60 -0.22
C GLY A 89 -7.98 -9.72 -0.63
N GLU A 90 -7.03 -10.04 0.23
CA GLU A 90 -6.16 -11.19 0.03
C GLU A 90 -6.94 -12.50 0.07
N ARG A 91 -6.51 -13.48 -0.70
CA ARG A 91 -7.24 -14.74 -0.81
C ARG A 91 -6.97 -15.63 0.40
N PRO A 92 -7.99 -16.17 1.07
CA PRO A 92 -7.81 -17.01 2.27
C PRO A 92 -6.92 -18.25 2.05
N ALA A 93 -6.81 -18.71 0.81
CA ALA A 93 -5.95 -19.84 0.44
C ALA A 93 -4.47 -19.46 0.33
N ASP A 94 -4.15 -18.17 0.22
CA ASP A 94 -2.78 -17.68 0.16
C ASP A 94 -2.25 -17.46 1.58
N LYS A 95 -1.48 -18.45 2.08
CA LYS A 95 -0.90 -18.40 3.42
C LYS A 95 0.29 -17.45 3.55
N LEU A 96 0.77 -16.90 2.44
CA LEU A 96 1.93 -16.01 2.39
C LEU A 96 1.53 -14.53 2.45
N HIS A 97 0.26 -14.24 2.18
CA HIS A 97 -0.28 -12.89 2.09
C HIS A 97 -1.49 -12.73 3.00
N ALA A 98 -1.58 -11.59 3.62
CA ALA A 98 -2.69 -11.23 4.50
C ALA A 98 -3.07 -9.77 4.29
N ASP A 99 -4.31 -9.42 4.64
CA ASP A 99 -4.75 -8.04 4.66
C ASP A 99 -3.98 -7.23 5.71
N SER A 100 -3.73 -5.96 5.41
CA SER A 100 -3.26 -5.01 6.41
C SER A 100 -4.31 -4.87 7.51
N PRO A 101 -3.98 -5.16 8.79
CA PRO A 101 -4.97 -5.11 9.86
C PRO A 101 -5.69 -3.76 9.92
N GLY A 102 -7.02 -3.78 9.85
CA GLY A 102 -7.86 -2.59 9.90
C GLY A 102 -7.99 -1.81 8.58
N ALA A 103 -7.50 -2.32 7.45
CA ALA A 103 -7.49 -1.59 6.18
C ALA A 103 -8.88 -1.37 5.54
N GLU A 104 -9.84 -2.25 5.81
CA GLU A 104 -11.19 -2.12 5.26
C GLU A 104 -11.94 -0.88 5.78
N ALA A 105 -11.71 -0.48 7.03
CA ALA A 105 -12.38 0.69 7.60
C ALA A 105 -12.02 1.99 6.88
N PRO A 106 -10.73 2.37 6.68
CA PRO A 106 -10.36 3.53 5.87
C PRO A 106 -10.79 3.37 4.41
N ARG A 107 -10.74 2.17 3.81
CA ARG A 107 -11.22 1.93 2.45
C ARG A 107 -12.70 2.30 2.31
N ALA A 108 -13.55 1.82 3.23
CA ALA A 108 -14.98 2.12 3.25
C ALA A 108 -15.25 3.61 3.47
N SER A 109 -14.54 4.26 4.41
CA SER A 109 -14.70 5.69 4.71
C SER A 109 -14.33 6.60 3.53
N LEU A 110 -13.51 6.12 2.61
CA LEU A 110 -13.10 6.81 1.39
C LEU A 110 -13.97 6.43 0.17
N ASN A 111 -15.14 5.81 0.41
CA ASN A 111 -16.08 5.31 -0.59
C ASN A 111 -15.54 4.15 -1.45
N GLY A 112 -14.49 3.46 -1.01
CA GLY A 112 -13.84 2.40 -1.76
C GLY A 112 -14.32 0.98 -1.41
N ALA A 113 -15.38 0.81 -0.59
CA ALA A 113 -15.84 -0.50 -0.15
C ALA A 113 -16.07 -1.49 -1.30
N GLU A 114 -16.68 -1.03 -2.38
CA GLU A 114 -16.97 -1.82 -3.58
C GLU A 114 -15.98 -1.58 -4.73
N ALA A 115 -14.94 -0.78 -4.52
CA ALA A 115 -13.97 -0.49 -5.56
C ALA A 115 -13.13 -1.73 -5.90
N GLY A 116 -12.86 -1.94 -7.18
CA GLY A 116 -11.83 -2.90 -7.62
C GLY A 116 -10.42 -2.44 -7.23
N TYR A 117 -9.41 -3.25 -7.54
CA TYR A 117 -8.01 -2.94 -7.22
C TYR A 117 -7.17 -2.62 -8.46
N PRO A 118 -6.16 -1.70 -8.33
CA PRO A 118 -5.93 -0.87 -7.16
C PRO A 118 -7.02 0.18 -6.99
N PHE A 119 -7.37 0.54 -5.75
CA PHE A 119 -8.15 1.73 -5.46
C PHE A 119 -7.19 2.82 -4.98
N LEU A 120 -7.20 3.97 -5.64
CA LEU A 120 -6.26 5.06 -5.42
C LEU A 120 -6.96 6.26 -4.77
N VAL A 121 -6.35 6.81 -3.73
CA VAL A 121 -6.82 8.05 -3.12
C VAL A 121 -5.64 8.98 -2.89
N MET A 122 -5.74 10.21 -3.35
CA MET A 122 -4.77 11.26 -3.04
C MET A 122 -5.29 12.06 -1.87
N LEU A 123 -4.47 12.14 -0.81
CA LEU A 123 -4.80 12.81 0.44
C LEU A 123 -3.83 13.97 0.68
N ASP A 124 -4.27 14.97 1.42
CA ASP A 124 -3.38 15.99 1.96
C ASP A 124 -2.46 15.40 3.07
N PRO A 125 -1.45 16.15 3.57
CA PRO A 125 -0.56 15.64 4.62
C PRO A 125 -1.27 15.30 5.93
N ALA A 126 -2.46 15.86 6.19
CA ALA A 126 -3.27 15.54 7.37
C ALA A 126 -4.11 14.26 7.17
N GLY A 127 -4.14 13.73 5.93
CA GLY A 127 -4.92 12.54 5.56
C GLY A 127 -6.35 12.83 5.12
N LYS A 128 -6.67 14.11 4.81
CA LYS A 128 -7.96 14.48 4.25
C LYS A 128 -7.99 14.16 2.74
N PRO A 129 -9.05 13.52 2.22
CA PRO A 129 -9.14 13.17 0.81
C PRO A 129 -9.23 14.43 -0.07
N ILE A 130 -8.44 14.45 -1.13
CA ILE A 130 -8.45 15.45 -2.21
C ILE A 130 -9.25 14.91 -3.38
N VAL A 131 -8.91 13.70 -3.84
CA VAL A 131 -9.51 13.04 -5.00
C VAL A 131 -9.25 11.54 -4.94
N ASN A 132 -10.11 10.74 -5.54
CA ASN A 132 -9.94 9.29 -5.68
C ASN A 132 -10.07 8.83 -7.13
N SER A 133 -9.82 7.55 -7.35
CA SER A 133 -9.79 6.94 -8.68
C SER A 133 -11.17 6.56 -9.26
N PHE A 134 -12.27 7.02 -8.69
CA PHE A 134 -13.57 6.93 -9.36
C PHE A 134 -13.65 7.93 -10.51
N CYS A 135 -13.83 7.41 -11.72
CA CYS A 135 -13.88 8.24 -12.91
C CYS A 135 -15.19 9.02 -13.00
N PRO A 136 -15.18 10.35 -13.11
CA PRO A 136 -16.40 11.10 -13.29
C PRO A 136 -17.07 10.78 -14.64
N ALA A 137 -18.39 10.72 -14.66
CA ALA A 137 -19.18 10.37 -15.86
C ALA A 137 -18.87 11.25 -17.08
N SER A 138 -18.36 12.46 -16.86
CA SER A 138 -17.98 13.40 -17.93
C SER A 138 -16.78 12.92 -18.78
N LEU A 139 -15.96 12.01 -18.27
CA LEU A 139 -14.75 11.54 -18.96
C LEU A 139 -14.94 10.24 -19.76
N LYS A 140 -16.12 9.63 -19.71
CA LYS A 140 -16.44 8.41 -20.46
C LYS A 140 -15.46 7.25 -20.24
N CYS A 141 -14.98 7.09 -19.01
CA CYS A 141 -14.34 5.83 -18.63
C CYS A 141 -15.35 4.69 -18.77
N ASP A 142 -14.89 3.49 -19.02
CA ASP A 142 -15.77 2.33 -19.18
C ASP A 142 -15.42 1.29 -18.12
N PRO A 143 -16.31 1.02 -17.16
CA PRO A 143 -17.62 1.68 -16.96
C PRO A 143 -17.52 3.08 -16.33
N ALA A 144 -18.46 3.95 -16.69
CA ALA A 144 -18.53 5.30 -16.16
C ALA A 144 -18.91 5.30 -14.67
N GLY A 145 -18.26 6.15 -13.88
CA GLY A 145 -18.50 6.26 -12.43
C GLY A 145 -17.81 5.19 -11.60
N GLU A 146 -17.05 4.29 -12.22
CA GLU A 146 -16.31 3.25 -11.51
C GLU A 146 -14.84 3.60 -11.26
N ASN A 147 -14.22 2.80 -10.42
CA ASN A 147 -12.80 2.88 -10.13
C ASN A 147 -11.96 2.51 -11.36
N ILE A 148 -11.08 3.41 -11.82
CA ILE A 148 -10.22 3.14 -12.98
C ILE A 148 -9.14 2.09 -12.70
N GLY A 149 -8.87 1.77 -11.43
CA GLY A 149 -7.75 0.89 -11.13
C GLY A 149 -6.41 1.42 -11.62
N TYR A 150 -5.68 0.61 -12.38
CA TYR A 150 -4.51 1.06 -13.15
C TYR A 150 -4.98 1.81 -14.41
N PRO A 151 -4.54 3.06 -14.63
CA PRO A 151 -4.98 3.84 -15.78
C PRO A 151 -4.37 3.31 -17.08
N ALA A 152 -5.14 2.51 -17.84
CA ALA A 152 -4.70 1.84 -19.06
C ALA A 152 -5.27 2.45 -20.34
N THR A 153 -6.51 2.93 -20.31
CA THR A 153 -7.21 3.52 -21.45
C THR A 153 -7.04 5.05 -21.50
N PRO A 154 -7.18 5.69 -22.67
CA PRO A 154 -7.06 7.15 -22.76
C PRO A 154 -7.97 7.93 -21.79
N PRO A 155 -9.25 7.58 -21.57
CA PRO A 155 -10.08 8.26 -20.58
C PRO A 155 -9.58 8.06 -19.14
N GLU A 156 -9.14 6.86 -18.77
CA GLU A 156 -8.59 6.56 -17.43
C GLU A 156 -7.28 7.33 -17.19
N ILE A 157 -6.40 7.36 -18.19
CA ILE A 157 -5.17 8.17 -18.14
C ILE A 157 -5.52 9.65 -17.97
N ALA A 158 -6.49 10.15 -18.72
CA ALA A 158 -6.93 11.54 -18.61
C ALA A 158 -7.46 11.86 -17.20
N TRP A 159 -8.24 10.93 -16.59
CA TRP A 159 -8.68 11.09 -15.22
C TRP A 159 -7.52 11.08 -14.22
N PHE A 160 -6.64 10.10 -14.32
CA PHE A 160 -5.46 10.03 -13.44
C PHE A 160 -4.60 11.30 -13.53
N MET A 161 -4.40 11.84 -14.74
CA MET A 161 -3.70 13.11 -14.91
C MET A 161 -4.46 14.31 -14.32
N GLN A 162 -5.80 14.28 -14.29
CA GLN A 162 -6.59 15.28 -13.56
C GLN A 162 -6.45 15.14 -12.04
N MET A 163 -6.46 13.91 -11.52
CA MET A 163 -6.18 13.64 -10.10
C MET A 163 -4.81 14.21 -9.70
N LEU A 164 -3.78 13.99 -10.51
CA LEU A 164 -2.44 14.54 -10.26
C LEU A 164 -2.45 16.07 -10.24
N ARG A 165 -3.13 16.72 -11.18
CA ARG A 165 -3.25 18.20 -11.20
C ARG A 165 -3.96 18.77 -9.97
N GLN A 166 -4.97 18.06 -9.43
CA GLN A 166 -5.66 18.46 -8.21
C GLN A 166 -4.78 18.30 -6.97
N ALA A 167 -4.06 17.18 -6.89
CA ALA A 167 -3.27 16.85 -5.70
C ALA A 167 -1.80 17.32 -5.78
N ALA A 168 -1.31 17.69 -6.94
CA ALA A 168 0.06 18.18 -7.15
C ALA A 168 0.05 19.38 -8.10
N PRO A 169 -0.48 20.55 -7.69
CA PRO A 169 -0.60 21.71 -8.57
C PRO A 169 0.74 22.27 -9.05
N ALA A 170 1.84 21.91 -8.38
CA ALA A 170 3.21 22.28 -8.79
C ALA A 170 3.81 21.30 -9.82
N LEU A 171 3.07 20.27 -10.26
CA LEU A 171 3.50 19.37 -11.33
C LEU A 171 3.66 20.15 -12.64
N SER A 172 4.89 20.22 -13.14
CA SER A 172 5.18 20.97 -14.36
C SER A 172 4.60 20.27 -15.60
N PRO A 173 4.32 21.00 -16.71
CA PRO A 173 3.84 20.41 -17.95
C PRO A 173 4.77 19.30 -18.47
N LYS A 174 6.09 19.47 -18.38
CA LYS A 174 7.08 18.47 -18.80
C LYS A 174 7.00 17.17 -17.99
N GLU A 175 6.81 17.29 -16.67
CA GLU A 175 6.62 16.13 -15.79
C GLU A 175 5.29 15.43 -16.09
N ALA A 176 4.23 16.21 -16.27
CA ALA A 176 2.90 15.68 -16.63
C ALA A 176 2.95 14.91 -17.96
N ASP A 177 3.58 15.48 -18.99
CA ASP A 177 3.76 14.84 -20.31
C ASP A 177 4.57 13.55 -20.21
N ALA A 178 5.60 13.52 -19.35
CA ALA A 178 6.41 12.32 -19.13
C ALA A 178 5.58 11.19 -18.49
N LEU A 179 4.77 11.49 -17.47
CA LEU A 179 3.89 10.52 -16.83
C LEU A 179 2.81 10.02 -17.81
N GLN A 180 2.15 10.93 -18.51
CA GLN A 180 1.13 10.58 -19.49
C GLN A 180 1.69 9.71 -20.63
N SER A 181 2.86 10.06 -21.15
CA SER A 181 3.54 9.29 -22.21
C SER A 181 3.88 7.88 -21.72
N TRP A 182 4.38 7.74 -20.49
CA TRP A 182 4.70 6.45 -19.91
C TRP A 182 3.46 5.56 -19.83
N LEU A 183 2.36 6.06 -19.28
CA LEU A 183 1.08 5.33 -19.16
C LEU A 183 0.53 4.95 -20.54
N SER A 184 0.55 5.87 -21.51
CA SER A 184 0.03 5.64 -22.86
C SER A 184 0.81 4.58 -23.65
N GLN A 185 2.10 4.39 -23.35
CA GLN A 185 2.92 3.36 -23.99
C GLN A 185 2.65 1.96 -23.42
N ARG A 186 2.29 1.86 -22.15
CA ARG A 186 2.10 0.60 -21.43
C ARG A 186 0.64 0.10 -21.38
N GLY A 187 -0.32 0.98 -21.55
CA GLY A 187 -1.74 0.63 -21.62
C GLY A 187 -2.16 -0.09 -22.91
N ARG A 188 -1.23 -0.31 -23.84
CA ARG A 188 -1.48 -0.96 -25.13
C ARG A 188 -0.85 -2.35 -25.28
N SER A 189 -0.25 -2.87 -24.22
CA SER A 189 0.41 -4.19 -24.22
C SER A 189 -0.44 -5.26 -23.54
#